data_bbbd147801c36f8e0a1ee6d8774fa7e1
#
_entry.id   bbbd147801c36f8e0a1ee6d8774fa7e1
#
_cell.length_a   1.000
_cell.length_b   1.000
_cell.length_c   1.000
_cell.angle_alpha   90.00
_cell.angle_beta   90.00
_cell.angle_gamma   90.00
#
_symmetry.space_group_name_H-M   'P 1'
#
loop_
_entity.id
_entity.type
_entity.pdbx_description
1 polymer ?
#
loop_
_entity_poly.entity_id
_entity_poly.type
_entity_poly.pdbx_seq_one_letter_code
_entity_poly.pdbx_strand_id
1 'polypeptide(L)'
;MAQKGLEIAAIGGKDSMSGTFEHIDVPPTLVSFAVTTENVANIISPEFKGENHKVVLLKPVYDENGLPTTDSLKALFAQVNDLMRAGKVCAAYTPTYGGVAEAVLKMAMGNDIGFTYADGLTKEDIFGYAYGAFVLELSSEDEVGTLLGRTGGNAIAKDGVSIALADLYDVYEGKLEPIYSCNIETEAKKLPTFTYRAESFAKPRLQFAKPKVLIPVFPGTNCEYDSAKAMERAGAEAEIFVINNLSACLLYTSPSPRDTERS
;
A
#
# COMPACT_ATOMS: atom_id res chain seq x y z
N MET A 1 10.71 -16.36 -1.62
CA MET A 1 11.36 -16.67 -0.32
C MET A 1 10.70 -15.91 0.84
N ALA A 2 10.43 -14.61 0.75
CA ALA A 2 9.87 -13.81 1.84
C ALA A 2 8.57 -14.37 2.46
N GLN A 3 7.58 -14.74 1.68
CA GLN A 3 6.31 -15.29 2.18
C GLN A 3 6.49 -16.58 2.99
N LYS A 4 7.34 -17.51 2.51
CA LYS A 4 7.61 -18.76 3.25
C LYS A 4 8.37 -18.50 4.55
N GLY A 5 9.34 -17.61 4.50
CA GLY A 5 10.14 -17.28 5.67
C GLY A 5 9.33 -16.54 6.75
N LEU A 6 8.48 -15.61 6.35
CA LEU A 6 7.59 -14.87 7.25
C LEU A 6 6.33 -15.66 7.64
N GLU A 7 6.08 -16.83 7.02
CA GLU A 7 4.90 -17.67 7.26
C GLU A 7 3.59 -16.94 6.98
N ILE A 8 3.61 -16.02 5.99
CA ILE A 8 2.47 -15.22 5.59
C ILE A 8 1.93 -15.76 4.28
N ALA A 9 0.64 -16.11 4.26
CA ALA A 9 -0.04 -16.48 3.03
C ALA A 9 -0.46 -15.22 2.25
N ALA A 10 -0.03 -15.11 1.00
CA ALA A 10 -0.58 -14.11 0.11
C ALA A 10 -1.97 -14.51 -0.37
N ILE A 11 -2.89 -13.55 -0.38
CA ILE A 11 -4.24 -13.73 -0.94
C ILE A 11 -4.29 -13.45 -2.43
N GLY A 12 -3.27 -12.79 -2.96
CA GLY A 12 -3.16 -12.42 -4.35
C GLY A 12 -1.86 -11.69 -4.62
N GLY A 13 -1.67 -11.34 -5.87
CA GLY A 13 -0.54 -10.56 -6.33
C GLY A 13 -0.90 -9.74 -7.56
N LYS A 14 -0.01 -8.85 -7.92
CA LYS A 14 -0.07 -8.06 -9.14
C LYS A 14 1.34 -7.89 -9.68
N ASP A 15 1.49 -8.07 -10.96
CA ASP A 15 2.67 -7.64 -11.69
C ASP A 15 2.33 -6.43 -12.55
N SER A 16 3.25 -5.51 -12.69
CA SER A 16 3.21 -4.46 -13.68
C SER A 16 4.23 -4.76 -14.77
N MET A 17 3.79 -4.63 -16.00
CA MET A 17 4.70 -4.69 -17.14
C MET A 17 5.50 -3.39 -17.19
N SER A 18 6.75 -3.46 -17.67
CA SER A 18 7.52 -2.29 -18.02
C SER A 18 6.82 -1.55 -19.15
N GLY A 19 6.80 -0.24 -19.08
CA GLY A 19 6.20 0.61 -20.09
C GLY A 19 6.74 2.02 -19.97
N THR A 20 6.54 2.82 -21.01
CA THR A 20 6.91 4.22 -21.03
C THR A 20 5.65 5.06 -21.24
N PHE A 21 5.47 6.06 -20.38
CA PHE A 21 4.47 7.10 -20.57
C PHE A 21 5.20 8.44 -20.67
N GLU A 22 5.20 9.02 -21.85
CA GLU A 22 6.00 10.21 -22.19
C GLU A 22 7.49 10.04 -21.84
N HIS A 23 7.93 10.63 -20.73
CA HIS A 23 9.32 10.58 -20.23
C HIS A 23 9.47 9.75 -18.94
N ILE A 24 8.42 9.03 -18.55
CA ILE A 24 8.43 8.18 -17.35
C ILE A 24 8.48 6.73 -17.78
N ASP A 25 9.50 6.03 -17.30
CA ASP A 25 9.63 4.59 -17.44
C ASP A 25 9.04 3.89 -16.22
N VAL A 26 8.10 2.97 -16.45
CA VAL A 26 7.52 2.12 -15.41
C VAL A 26 8.38 0.87 -15.27
N PRO A 27 9.05 0.67 -14.13
CA PRO A 27 9.83 -0.53 -13.91
C PRO A 27 8.94 -1.76 -13.73
N PRO A 28 9.39 -2.96 -14.12
CA PRO A 28 8.69 -4.20 -13.79
C PRO A 28 8.56 -4.33 -12.27
N THR A 29 7.35 -4.49 -11.78
CA THR A 29 7.08 -4.54 -10.34
C THR A 29 6.21 -5.74 -10.00
N LEU A 30 6.66 -6.57 -9.05
CA LEU A 30 5.88 -7.65 -8.48
C LEU A 30 5.34 -7.22 -7.12
N VAL A 31 4.03 -7.26 -6.96
CA VAL A 31 3.34 -6.93 -5.72
C VAL A 31 2.69 -8.18 -5.14
N SER A 32 2.85 -8.40 -3.86
CA SER A 32 2.20 -9.48 -3.12
C SER A 32 1.30 -8.89 -2.04
N PHE A 33 0.06 -9.37 -1.97
CA PHE A 33 -0.93 -8.91 -1.01
C PHE A 33 -1.14 -9.94 0.08
N ALA A 34 -1.07 -9.50 1.33
CA ALA A 34 -1.51 -10.27 2.48
C ALA A 34 -2.53 -9.45 3.28
N VAL A 35 -3.48 -10.13 3.90
CA VAL A 35 -4.57 -9.48 4.67
C VAL A 35 -4.62 -10.08 6.06
N THR A 36 -4.77 -9.22 7.04
CA THR A 36 -5.05 -9.58 8.42
C THR A 36 -6.12 -8.65 8.98
N THR A 37 -6.60 -8.97 10.17
CA THR A 37 -7.54 -8.14 10.91
C THR A 37 -6.93 -7.75 12.26
N GLU A 38 -7.18 -6.50 12.68
CA GLU A 38 -6.74 -6.02 13.98
C GLU A 38 -7.84 -5.12 14.60
N ASN A 39 -7.78 -4.94 15.91
CA ASN A 39 -8.64 -3.97 16.58
C ASN A 39 -8.20 -2.56 16.19
N VAL A 40 -9.15 -1.72 15.79
CA VAL A 40 -8.87 -0.33 15.35
C VAL A 40 -8.13 0.48 16.42
N ALA A 41 -8.32 0.17 17.69
CA ALA A 41 -7.62 0.84 18.80
C ALA A 41 -6.10 0.58 18.82
N ASN A 42 -5.62 -0.47 18.13
CA ASN A 42 -4.21 -0.80 18.00
C ASN A 42 -3.58 -0.25 16.71
N ILE A 43 -4.37 0.42 15.87
CA ILE A 43 -3.88 0.97 14.61
C ILE A 43 -3.33 2.37 14.86
N ILE A 44 -2.14 2.63 14.36
CA ILE A 44 -1.52 3.96 14.35
C ILE A 44 -1.30 4.40 12.91
N SER A 45 -1.34 5.70 12.67
CA SER A 45 -1.07 6.29 11.37
C SER A 45 0.38 6.79 11.26
N PRO A 46 0.89 7.03 10.04
CA PRO A 46 2.32 7.30 9.86
C PRO A 46 2.77 8.72 10.19
N GLU A 47 1.88 9.72 10.18
CA GLU A 47 2.26 11.13 10.39
C GLU A 47 2.67 11.41 11.83
N PHE A 48 3.63 12.31 12.06
CA PHE A 48 4.02 12.77 13.40
C PHE A 48 2.84 13.37 14.16
N LYS A 49 2.78 13.10 15.47
CA LYS A 49 1.63 13.46 16.33
C LYS A 49 1.88 14.60 17.29
N GLY A 50 3.12 14.87 17.62
CA GLY A 50 3.43 15.89 18.60
C GLY A 50 4.79 16.52 18.42
N GLU A 51 5.04 17.59 19.18
CA GLU A 51 6.34 18.25 19.21
C GLU A 51 7.23 17.67 20.30
N ASN A 52 8.54 17.73 20.06
CA ASN A 52 9.60 17.23 20.95
C ASN A 52 9.51 15.74 21.26
N HIS A 53 8.79 14.97 20.45
CA HIS A 53 8.78 13.52 20.57
C HIS A 53 10.09 12.92 20.04
N LYS A 54 10.55 11.88 20.71
CA LYS A 54 11.71 11.10 20.31
C LYS A 54 11.36 10.24 19.10
N VAL A 55 12.22 10.25 18.08
CA VAL A 55 12.07 9.39 16.89
C VAL A 55 13.27 8.46 16.79
N VAL A 56 12.98 7.19 16.60
CA VAL A 56 13.99 6.12 16.56
C VAL A 56 13.86 5.25 15.32
N LEU A 57 14.97 4.62 14.94
CA LEU A 57 15.04 3.64 13.87
C LEU A 57 15.30 2.26 14.46
N LEU A 58 14.45 1.29 14.13
CA LEU A 58 14.68 -0.11 14.38
C LEU A 58 14.97 -0.83 13.07
N LYS A 59 16.11 -1.51 12.97
CA LYS A 59 16.56 -2.21 11.75
C LYS A 59 16.55 -3.72 11.95
N PRO A 60 16.19 -4.52 10.93
CA PRO A 60 16.48 -5.94 10.91
C PRO A 60 17.99 -6.18 10.69
N VAL A 61 18.42 -7.40 10.84
CA VAL A 61 19.75 -7.84 10.42
C VAL A 61 19.70 -8.13 8.92
N TYR A 62 20.66 -7.62 8.17
CA TYR A 62 20.81 -7.86 6.73
C TYR A 62 21.84 -8.95 6.48
N ASP A 63 21.61 -9.76 5.46
CA ASP A 63 22.55 -10.76 4.96
C ASP A 63 23.65 -10.12 4.09
N GLU A 64 24.56 -10.94 3.56
CA GLU A 64 25.66 -10.51 2.68
C GLU A 64 25.20 -9.85 1.37
N ASN A 65 23.95 -10.09 0.95
CA ASN A 65 23.32 -9.50 -0.23
C ASN A 65 22.52 -8.22 0.12
N GLY A 66 22.54 -7.79 1.37
CA GLY A 66 21.78 -6.65 1.85
C GLY A 66 20.28 -6.94 2.02
N LEU A 67 19.86 -8.21 2.04
CA LEU A 67 18.47 -8.58 2.26
C LEU A 67 18.18 -8.80 3.75
N PRO A 68 17.03 -8.33 4.28
CA PRO A 68 16.66 -8.59 5.66
C PRO A 68 16.51 -10.10 5.91
N THR A 69 17.12 -10.60 6.98
CA THR A 69 16.93 -12.01 7.36
C THR A 69 15.55 -12.20 7.97
N THR A 70 14.91 -13.31 7.67
CA THR A 70 13.51 -13.58 8.06
C THR A 70 13.34 -13.62 9.58
N ASP A 71 14.28 -14.24 10.29
CA ASP A 71 14.20 -14.38 11.76
C ASP A 71 14.33 -13.02 12.45
N SER A 72 15.22 -12.14 11.94
CA SER A 72 15.34 -10.78 12.46
C SER A 72 14.12 -9.92 12.17
N LEU A 73 13.49 -10.11 11.01
CA LEU A 73 12.22 -9.43 10.69
C LEU A 73 11.10 -9.87 11.62
N LYS A 74 10.95 -11.16 11.88
CA LYS A 74 9.93 -11.67 12.82
C LYS A 74 10.15 -11.10 14.23
N ALA A 75 11.39 -11.08 14.71
CA ALA A 75 11.74 -10.51 16.01
C ALA A 75 11.45 -9.00 16.06
N LEU A 76 11.80 -8.28 14.99
CA LEU A 76 11.53 -6.85 14.87
C LEU A 76 10.03 -6.55 14.84
N PHE A 77 9.23 -7.30 14.08
CA PHE A 77 7.79 -7.14 14.04
C PHE A 77 7.14 -7.39 15.41
N ALA A 78 7.59 -8.39 16.14
CA ALA A 78 7.13 -8.65 17.49
C ALA A 78 7.47 -7.47 18.43
N GLN A 79 8.71 -6.98 18.39
CA GLN A 79 9.14 -5.82 19.18
C GLN A 79 8.31 -4.57 18.91
N VAL A 80 8.10 -4.23 17.61
CA VAL A 80 7.29 -3.07 17.22
C VAL A 80 5.83 -3.23 17.67
N ASN A 81 5.26 -4.41 17.48
CA ASN A 81 3.90 -4.71 17.92
C ASN A 81 3.73 -4.58 19.45
N ASP A 82 4.70 -5.06 20.22
CA ASP A 82 4.69 -4.94 21.69
C ASP A 82 4.76 -3.46 22.13
N LEU A 83 5.60 -2.65 21.49
CA LEU A 83 5.69 -1.21 21.74
C LEU A 83 4.37 -0.49 21.39
N MET A 84 3.74 -0.86 20.28
CA MET A 84 2.45 -0.30 19.87
C MET A 84 1.36 -0.67 20.87
N ARG A 85 1.26 -1.93 21.25
CA ARG A 85 0.26 -2.42 22.23
C ARG A 85 0.47 -1.84 23.63
N ALA A 86 1.70 -1.49 23.97
CA ALA A 86 2.03 -0.79 25.22
C ALA A 86 1.71 0.73 25.16
N GLY A 87 1.21 1.24 24.03
CA GLY A 87 0.90 2.67 23.84
C GLY A 87 2.13 3.57 23.77
N LYS A 88 3.30 2.98 23.48
CA LYS A 88 4.59 3.69 23.44
C LYS A 88 4.93 4.29 22.08
N VAL A 89 4.17 3.96 21.04
CA VAL A 89 4.37 4.43 19.66
C VAL A 89 3.22 5.33 19.26
N CYS A 90 3.51 6.56 18.87
CA CYS A 90 2.55 7.53 18.36
C CYS A 90 2.35 7.41 16.86
N ALA A 91 3.45 7.19 16.11
CA ALA A 91 3.46 7.04 14.68
C ALA A 91 4.55 6.06 14.23
N ALA A 92 4.32 5.37 13.11
CA ALA A 92 5.29 4.44 12.53
C ALA A 92 5.30 4.52 11.01
N TYR A 93 6.48 4.44 10.42
CA TYR A 93 6.68 4.38 8.97
C TYR A 93 7.77 3.37 8.62
N THR A 94 7.66 2.75 7.45
CA THR A 94 8.67 1.85 6.92
C THR A 94 9.45 2.53 5.81
N PRO A 95 10.78 2.77 5.96
CA PRO A 95 11.59 3.37 4.91
C PRO A 95 11.52 2.57 3.61
N THR A 96 11.46 3.29 2.49
CA THR A 96 11.48 2.73 1.15
C THR A 96 12.73 3.20 0.39
N TYR A 97 12.63 3.49 -0.89
CA TYR A 97 13.76 3.83 -1.75
C TYR A 97 14.59 5.03 -1.27
N GLY A 98 13.94 6.03 -0.68
CA GLY A 98 14.59 7.24 -0.15
C GLY A 98 15.16 7.10 1.26
N GLY A 99 15.14 5.90 1.84
CA GLY A 99 15.69 5.65 3.16
C GLY A 99 14.92 6.35 4.30
N VAL A 100 15.65 6.66 5.38
CA VAL A 100 15.10 7.36 6.55
C VAL A 100 14.66 8.78 6.18
N ALA A 101 15.36 9.44 5.25
CA ALA A 101 15.01 10.80 4.80
C ALA A 101 13.60 10.86 4.22
N GLU A 102 13.24 9.89 3.36
CA GLU A 102 11.89 9.77 2.80
C GLU A 102 10.85 9.51 3.89
N ALA A 103 11.15 8.58 4.80
CA ALA A 103 10.24 8.25 5.89
C ALA A 103 9.95 9.48 6.76
N VAL A 104 11.00 10.18 7.22
CA VAL A 104 10.89 11.40 8.04
C VAL A 104 10.12 12.49 7.31
N LEU A 105 10.42 12.73 6.02
CA LEU A 105 9.70 13.71 5.22
C LEU A 105 8.19 13.39 5.18
N LYS A 106 7.83 12.17 4.83
CA LYS A 106 6.42 11.76 4.73
C LYS A 106 5.69 11.78 6.07
N MET A 107 6.39 11.43 7.17
CA MET A 107 5.84 11.55 8.52
C MET A 107 5.63 13.02 8.92
N ALA A 108 6.54 13.92 8.51
CA ALA A 108 6.43 15.35 8.77
C ALA A 108 5.27 16.00 8.01
N MET A 109 5.08 15.59 6.76
CA MET A 109 4.08 16.17 5.85
C MET A 109 2.63 16.04 6.34
N GLY A 110 2.29 14.97 7.06
CA GLY A 110 0.90 14.67 7.40
C GLY A 110 0.24 15.67 8.35
N ASN A 111 1.00 16.24 9.29
CA ASN A 111 0.51 17.21 10.26
C ASN A 111 1.37 18.49 10.34
N ASP A 112 2.21 18.74 9.34
CA ASP A 112 3.13 19.89 9.28
C ASP A 112 4.06 20.00 10.51
N ILE A 113 4.46 18.86 11.06
CA ILE A 113 5.38 18.80 12.18
C ILE A 113 6.78 18.52 11.66
N GLY A 114 7.70 19.49 11.82
CA GLY A 114 9.08 19.37 11.41
C GLY A 114 9.88 18.36 12.21
N PHE A 115 11.16 18.25 11.88
CA PHE A 115 12.05 17.26 12.48
C PHE A 115 13.49 17.77 12.54
N THR A 116 14.16 17.56 13.66
CA THR A 116 15.58 17.80 13.80
C THR A 116 16.32 16.50 14.01
N TYR A 117 17.21 16.17 13.08
CA TYR A 117 18.08 14.99 13.20
C TYR A 117 19.05 15.13 14.37
N ALA A 118 19.30 14.01 15.05
CA ALA A 118 20.32 13.92 16.07
C ALA A 118 21.74 14.13 15.48
N ASP A 119 22.65 14.60 16.34
CA ASP A 119 24.05 14.70 16.00
C ASP A 119 24.67 13.34 15.71
N GLY A 120 25.73 13.31 14.90
CA GLY A 120 26.51 12.11 14.61
C GLY A 120 25.91 11.16 13.57
N LEU A 121 24.69 11.38 13.10
CA LEU A 121 24.13 10.61 11.98
C LEU A 121 24.84 10.95 10.67
N THR A 122 25.28 9.92 9.97
CA THR A 122 25.92 10.05 8.66
C THR A 122 24.91 10.20 7.53
N LYS A 123 25.39 10.55 6.34
CA LYS A 123 24.53 10.52 5.13
C LYS A 123 23.98 9.13 4.84
N GLU A 124 24.77 8.10 5.11
CA GLU A 124 24.32 6.71 4.93
C GLU A 124 23.21 6.32 5.89
N ASP A 125 23.25 6.80 7.14
CA ASP A 125 22.18 6.56 8.11
C ASP A 125 20.86 7.21 7.69
N ILE A 126 20.92 8.32 6.96
CA ILE A 126 19.73 9.09 6.55
C ILE A 126 19.21 8.66 5.18
N PHE A 127 20.08 8.49 4.19
CA PHE A 127 19.71 8.21 2.79
C PHE A 127 20.01 6.79 2.34
N GLY A 128 20.66 6.01 3.18
CA GLY A 128 21.07 4.64 2.86
C GLY A 128 19.94 3.63 2.94
N TYR A 129 20.28 2.43 2.61
CA TYR A 129 19.36 1.29 2.57
C TYR A 129 18.79 0.94 3.95
N ALA A 130 17.47 0.87 4.05
CA ALA A 130 16.77 0.56 5.29
C ALA A 130 15.47 -0.25 5.10
N TYR A 131 15.38 -1.07 4.04
CA TYR A 131 14.18 -1.89 3.82
C TYR A 131 13.93 -2.87 4.96
N GLY A 132 12.67 -3.00 5.38
CA GLY A 132 12.26 -3.82 6.51
C GLY A 132 12.48 -3.17 7.87
N ALA A 133 13.08 -1.97 7.93
CA ALA A 133 13.19 -1.17 9.15
C ALA A 133 11.90 -0.42 9.47
N PHE A 134 11.81 0.10 10.71
CA PHE A 134 10.74 0.99 11.16
C PHE A 134 11.31 2.29 11.71
N VAL A 135 10.74 3.40 11.28
CA VAL A 135 10.88 4.70 11.94
C VAL A 135 9.70 4.87 12.87
N LEU A 136 9.95 5.03 14.16
CA LEU A 136 8.93 5.14 15.19
C LEU A 136 9.02 6.49 15.90
N GLU A 137 7.90 7.19 16.01
CA GLU A 137 7.73 8.30 16.94
C GLU A 137 7.25 7.72 18.28
N LEU A 138 7.96 8.03 19.37
CA LEU A 138 7.68 7.50 20.69
C LEU A 138 6.96 8.51 21.57
N SER A 139 5.99 8.03 22.36
CA SER A 139 5.32 8.81 23.40
C SER A 139 6.16 8.94 24.68
N SER A 140 7.31 8.28 24.75
CA SER A 140 8.15 8.16 25.92
C SER A 140 9.63 8.28 25.58
N GLU A 141 10.49 8.43 26.59
CA GLU A 141 11.94 8.51 26.45
C GLU A 141 12.62 7.13 26.46
N ASP A 142 11.91 6.08 26.12
CA ASP A 142 12.46 4.71 26.11
C ASP A 142 13.74 4.64 25.26
N GLU A 143 14.74 3.91 25.75
CA GLU A 143 15.97 3.62 25.02
C GLU A 143 15.78 2.39 24.15
N VAL A 144 15.26 2.60 22.95
CA VAL A 144 15.02 1.55 21.96
C VAL A 144 15.50 2.01 20.58
N GLY A 145 16.14 1.13 19.85
CA GLY A 145 16.65 1.42 18.49
C GLY A 145 17.74 2.50 18.45
N THR A 146 17.96 3.04 17.27
CA THR A 146 18.90 4.14 17.01
C THR A 146 18.15 5.46 17.06
N LEU A 147 18.60 6.41 17.87
CA LEU A 147 18.02 7.77 17.91
C LEU A 147 18.21 8.45 16.54
N LEU A 148 17.12 8.83 15.90
CA LEU A 148 17.14 9.64 14.68
C LEU A 148 17.06 11.14 14.96
N GLY A 149 16.34 11.52 16.00
CA GLY A 149 16.14 12.93 16.35
C GLY A 149 14.85 13.19 17.08
N ARG A 150 14.35 14.42 16.97
CA ARG A 150 13.11 14.87 17.61
C ARG A 150 12.21 15.63 16.64
N THR A 151 10.93 15.44 16.82
CA THR A 151 9.88 16.19 16.10
C THR A 151 9.79 17.64 16.61
N GLY A 152 9.37 18.55 15.76
CA GLY A 152 9.05 19.93 16.14
C GLY A 152 9.38 20.97 15.08
N GLY A 153 8.72 22.10 15.19
CA GLY A 153 8.81 23.19 14.22
C GLY A 153 8.16 22.85 12.88
N ASN A 154 8.56 23.59 11.83
CA ASN A 154 8.00 23.48 10.48
C ASN A 154 9.10 23.25 9.41
N ALA A 155 10.20 22.65 9.80
CA ALA A 155 11.34 22.40 8.92
C ALA A 155 12.00 21.06 9.23
N ILE A 156 12.77 20.53 8.31
CA ILE A 156 13.70 19.42 8.55
C ILE A 156 15.09 19.99 8.70
N ALA A 157 15.72 19.72 9.84
CA ALA A 157 17.01 20.29 10.20
C ALA A 157 18.07 19.24 10.53
N LYS A 158 19.32 19.52 10.16
CA LYS A 158 20.51 18.74 10.52
C LYS A 158 21.77 19.62 10.47
N ASP A 159 22.61 19.53 11.52
CA ASP A 159 23.95 20.19 11.57
C ASP A 159 23.91 21.69 11.21
N GLY A 160 22.87 22.38 11.69
CA GLY A 160 22.69 23.82 11.43
C GLY A 160 22.09 24.17 10.06
N VAL A 161 21.84 23.19 9.21
CA VAL A 161 21.08 23.37 7.96
C VAL A 161 19.63 23.07 8.23
N SER A 162 18.73 23.90 7.72
CA SER A 162 17.28 23.74 7.85
C SER A 162 16.59 24.00 6.52
N ILE A 163 15.65 23.17 6.17
CA ILE A 163 14.81 23.30 4.96
C ILE A 163 13.36 23.33 5.42
N ALA A 164 12.63 24.36 5.04
CA ALA A 164 11.22 24.49 5.40
C ALA A 164 10.38 23.35 4.77
N LEU A 165 9.38 22.85 5.49
CA LEU A 165 8.46 21.82 4.95
C LEU A 165 7.76 22.31 3.69
N ALA A 166 7.38 23.58 3.63
CA ALA A 166 6.74 24.16 2.44
C ALA A 166 7.60 23.99 1.17
N ASP A 167 8.93 24.27 1.29
CA ASP A 167 9.84 24.12 0.14
C ASP A 167 9.99 22.64 -0.28
N LEU A 168 9.97 21.73 0.71
CA LEU A 168 10.02 20.29 0.45
C LEU A 168 8.74 19.77 -0.18
N TYR A 169 7.58 20.31 0.20
CA TYR A 169 6.30 20.02 -0.44
C TYR A 169 6.29 20.41 -1.92
N ASP A 170 6.72 21.62 -2.22
CA ASP A 170 6.76 22.12 -3.60
C ASP A 170 7.62 21.24 -4.50
N VAL A 171 8.77 20.78 -3.99
CA VAL A 171 9.64 19.86 -4.73
C VAL A 171 9.01 18.49 -4.87
N TYR A 172 8.36 17.96 -3.83
CA TYR A 172 7.76 16.64 -3.83
C TYR A 172 6.57 16.55 -4.80
N GLU A 173 5.65 17.50 -4.72
CA GLU A 173 4.45 17.55 -5.58
C GLU A 173 4.80 17.98 -7.00
N GLY A 174 5.68 18.96 -7.15
CA GLY A 174 6.06 19.52 -8.44
C GLY A 174 6.74 18.52 -9.38
N LYS A 175 7.26 17.41 -8.85
CA LYS A 175 7.98 16.42 -9.68
C LYS A 175 7.11 15.78 -10.76
N LEU A 176 5.87 15.46 -10.45
CA LEU A 176 4.93 14.83 -11.40
C LEU A 176 3.88 15.80 -11.94
N GLU A 177 3.78 17.00 -11.39
CA GLU A 177 2.77 17.99 -11.77
C GLU A 177 2.73 18.30 -13.28
N PRO A 178 3.88 18.41 -14.01
CA PRO A 178 3.86 18.65 -15.46
C PRO A 178 3.27 17.50 -16.30
N ILE A 179 3.20 16.29 -15.74
CA ILE A 179 2.76 15.09 -16.45
C ILE A 179 1.39 14.65 -15.97
N TYR A 180 1.20 14.69 -14.65
CA TYR A 180 -0.04 14.28 -13.99
C TYR A 180 -0.38 15.28 -12.89
N SER A 181 -1.11 16.32 -13.25
CA SER A 181 -1.43 17.42 -12.34
C SER A 181 -2.31 16.96 -11.17
N CYS A 182 -1.90 17.32 -9.95
CA CYS A 182 -2.73 17.21 -8.77
C CYS A 182 -3.71 18.38 -8.63
N ASN A 183 -3.39 19.52 -9.28
CA ASN A 183 -4.16 20.73 -9.23
C ASN A 183 -4.96 20.90 -10.53
N ILE A 184 -6.01 20.12 -10.68
CA ILE A 184 -6.91 20.25 -11.81
C ILE A 184 -7.76 21.49 -11.60
N GLU A 185 -7.62 22.48 -12.49
CA GLU A 185 -8.54 23.61 -12.53
C GLU A 185 -9.96 23.10 -12.78
N THR A 186 -10.75 23.03 -11.75
CA THR A 186 -12.17 22.75 -11.87
C THR A 186 -12.88 24.03 -12.28
N GLU A 187 -13.14 24.20 -13.57
CA GLU A 187 -14.21 25.12 -13.95
C GLU A 187 -15.47 24.67 -13.21
N ALA A 188 -16.08 25.57 -12.45
CA ALA A 188 -17.32 25.32 -11.72
C ALA A 188 -18.48 25.07 -12.71
N LYS A 189 -18.36 24.09 -13.58
CA LYS A 189 -19.42 23.64 -14.47
C LYS A 189 -20.37 22.77 -13.65
N LYS A 190 -21.64 23.15 -13.67
CA LYS A 190 -22.70 22.32 -13.13
C LYS A 190 -22.66 20.96 -13.85
N LEU A 191 -22.27 19.91 -13.12
CA LEU A 191 -22.25 18.57 -13.69
C LEU A 191 -23.65 18.18 -14.13
N PRO A 192 -23.83 17.75 -15.40
CA PRO A 192 -25.14 17.30 -15.85
C PRO A 192 -25.53 16.03 -15.08
N THR A 193 -26.71 16.03 -14.51
CA THR A 193 -27.28 14.84 -13.87
C THR A 193 -28.02 14.04 -14.94
N PHE A 194 -27.51 12.84 -15.21
CA PHE A 194 -28.19 11.93 -16.12
C PHE A 194 -29.05 10.96 -15.29
N THR A 195 -30.33 10.93 -15.57
CA THR A 195 -31.24 9.93 -15.03
C THR A 195 -31.84 9.14 -16.17
N TYR A 196 -31.82 7.83 -16.05
CA TYR A 196 -32.50 6.94 -16.97
C TYR A 196 -33.61 6.20 -16.23
N ARG A 197 -34.82 6.30 -16.73
CA ARG A 197 -35.95 5.45 -16.36
C ARG A 197 -36.38 4.67 -17.59
N ALA A 198 -36.25 3.34 -17.52
CA ALA A 198 -36.78 2.49 -18.56
C ALA A 198 -38.31 2.60 -18.57
N GLU A 199 -38.91 2.93 -19.72
CA GLU A 199 -40.36 2.92 -19.91
C GLU A 199 -40.91 1.49 -19.93
N SER A 200 -40.08 0.54 -20.34
CA SER A 200 -40.40 -0.90 -20.30
C SER A 200 -39.11 -1.73 -20.17
N PHE A 201 -39.24 -2.87 -19.57
CA PHE A 201 -38.15 -3.87 -19.51
C PHE A 201 -38.48 -5.02 -20.46
N ALA A 202 -37.50 -5.45 -21.26
CA ALA A 202 -37.63 -6.63 -22.09
C ALA A 202 -37.89 -7.84 -21.18
N LYS A 203 -38.99 -8.53 -21.41
CA LYS A 203 -39.28 -9.77 -20.69
C LYS A 203 -38.58 -10.95 -21.36
N PRO A 204 -37.88 -11.80 -20.57
CA PRO A 204 -37.26 -13.00 -21.15
C PRO A 204 -38.35 -13.91 -21.77
N ARG A 205 -38.00 -14.58 -22.87
CA ARG A 205 -38.91 -15.53 -23.55
C ARG A 205 -39.29 -16.73 -22.66
N LEU A 206 -38.33 -17.14 -21.81
CA LEU A 206 -38.53 -18.18 -20.81
C LEU A 206 -38.38 -17.52 -19.43
N GLN A 207 -39.35 -17.79 -18.58
CA GLN A 207 -39.33 -17.28 -17.21
C GLN A 207 -39.16 -18.46 -16.26
N PHE A 208 -38.15 -18.42 -15.43
CA PHE A 208 -37.90 -19.34 -14.34
C PHE A 208 -38.09 -18.61 -13.02
N ALA A 209 -38.71 -19.23 -12.05
CA ALA A 209 -38.86 -18.65 -10.71
C ALA A 209 -37.49 -18.41 -10.04
N LYS A 210 -36.53 -19.28 -10.33
CA LYS A 210 -35.16 -19.20 -9.84
C LYS A 210 -34.21 -19.73 -10.91
N PRO A 211 -33.65 -18.84 -11.76
CA PRO A 211 -32.72 -19.27 -12.81
C PRO A 211 -31.42 -19.79 -12.22
N LYS A 212 -30.88 -20.85 -12.81
CA LYS A 212 -29.58 -21.40 -12.43
C LYS A 212 -28.47 -20.70 -13.20
N VAL A 213 -27.39 -20.35 -12.49
CA VAL A 213 -26.19 -19.71 -13.04
C VAL A 213 -25.00 -20.58 -12.72
N LEU A 214 -24.29 -21.06 -13.74
CA LEU A 214 -23.02 -21.77 -13.58
C LEU A 214 -21.87 -20.78 -13.67
N ILE A 215 -20.99 -20.80 -12.66
CA ILE A 215 -19.78 -19.97 -12.59
C ILE A 215 -18.57 -20.89 -12.73
N PRO A 216 -17.97 -21.01 -13.93
CA PRO A 216 -16.78 -21.84 -14.12
C PRO A 216 -15.56 -21.16 -13.49
N VAL A 217 -14.80 -21.91 -12.71
CA VAL A 217 -13.59 -21.45 -12.03
C VAL A 217 -12.39 -22.26 -12.51
N PHE A 218 -11.40 -21.55 -13.05
CA PHE A 218 -10.13 -22.11 -13.50
C PHE A 218 -9.03 -21.75 -12.50
N PRO A 219 -7.87 -22.42 -12.50
CA PRO A 219 -6.72 -21.98 -11.73
C PRO A 219 -6.36 -20.53 -12.03
N GLY A 220 -6.36 -19.67 -10.99
CA GLY A 220 -6.12 -18.23 -11.11
C GLY A 220 -7.36 -17.36 -11.35
N THR A 221 -8.57 -17.94 -11.42
CA THR A 221 -9.82 -17.17 -11.42
C THR A 221 -10.00 -16.48 -10.07
N ASN A 222 -10.47 -15.24 -10.11
CA ASN A 222 -10.81 -14.44 -8.93
C ASN A 222 -12.28 -14.00 -8.99
N CYS A 223 -12.83 -13.59 -7.83
CA CYS A 223 -14.17 -13.01 -7.69
C CYS A 223 -15.33 -14.00 -7.96
N GLU A 224 -15.10 -15.31 -7.97
CA GLU A 224 -16.14 -16.32 -8.16
C GLU A 224 -17.22 -16.26 -7.06
N TYR A 225 -16.81 -16.05 -5.82
CA TYR A 225 -17.75 -15.91 -4.69
C TYR A 225 -18.54 -14.60 -4.74
N ASP A 226 -17.92 -13.50 -5.18
CA ASP A 226 -18.62 -12.23 -5.33
C ASP A 226 -19.60 -12.29 -6.49
N SER A 227 -19.24 -12.97 -7.58
CA SER A 227 -20.13 -13.23 -8.71
C SER A 227 -21.32 -14.07 -8.27
N ALA A 228 -21.10 -15.16 -7.51
CA ALA A 228 -22.17 -15.97 -6.96
C ALA A 228 -23.14 -15.16 -6.10
N LYS A 229 -22.63 -14.39 -5.15
CA LYS A 229 -23.43 -13.49 -4.30
C LYS A 229 -24.22 -12.46 -5.11
N ALA A 230 -23.64 -11.91 -6.17
CA ALA A 230 -24.34 -10.95 -7.03
C ALA A 230 -25.53 -11.61 -7.75
N MET A 231 -25.33 -12.82 -8.28
CA MET A 231 -26.40 -13.60 -8.93
C MET A 231 -27.49 -14.01 -7.94
N GLU A 232 -27.12 -14.44 -6.74
CA GLU A 232 -28.08 -14.78 -5.67
C GLU A 232 -28.91 -13.58 -5.23
N ARG A 233 -28.29 -12.40 -5.10
CA ARG A 233 -29.00 -11.13 -4.80
C ARG A 233 -29.98 -10.76 -5.91
N ALA A 234 -29.69 -11.13 -7.15
CA ALA A 234 -30.59 -10.95 -8.29
C ALA A 234 -31.70 -12.01 -8.36
N GLY A 235 -31.74 -12.98 -7.43
CA GLY A 235 -32.75 -14.02 -7.35
C GLY A 235 -32.43 -15.31 -8.10
N ALA A 236 -31.18 -15.49 -8.52
CA ALA A 236 -30.71 -16.71 -9.15
C ALA A 236 -30.23 -17.77 -8.14
N GLU A 237 -29.98 -18.98 -8.62
CA GLU A 237 -29.24 -20.03 -7.91
C GLU A 237 -27.87 -20.17 -8.56
N ALA A 238 -26.81 -19.72 -7.83
CA ALA A 238 -25.45 -19.74 -8.34
C ALA A 238 -24.75 -21.05 -7.94
N GLU A 239 -24.06 -21.66 -8.89
CA GLU A 239 -23.20 -22.83 -8.68
C GLU A 239 -21.78 -22.51 -9.12
N ILE A 240 -20.83 -22.55 -8.18
CA ILE A 240 -19.40 -22.40 -8.46
C ILE A 240 -18.88 -23.78 -8.86
N PHE A 241 -18.39 -23.90 -10.09
CA PHE A 241 -17.89 -25.16 -10.64
C PHE A 241 -16.39 -25.03 -10.93
N VAL A 242 -15.57 -25.72 -10.13
CA VAL A 242 -14.11 -25.72 -10.30
C VAL A 242 -13.73 -26.65 -11.45
N ILE A 243 -13.12 -26.09 -12.48
CA ILE A 243 -12.61 -26.82 -13.63
C ILE A 243 -11.15 -27.17 -13.37
N ASN A 244 -10.90 -28.47 -13.21
CA ASN A 244 -9.55 -29.01 -13.09
C ASN A 244 -8.94 -29.15 -14.48
N ASN A 245 -8.02 -28.24 -14.82
CA ASN A 245 -7.28 -28.33 -16.09
C ASN A 245 -6.26 -29.45 -16.04
N LEU A 246 -6.51 -30.48 -16.81
CA LEU A 246 -5.57 -31.60 -16.98
C LEU A 246 -4.52 -31.37 -18.04
N SER A 247 -4.65 -30.31 -18.86
CA SER A 247 -3.67 -29.93 -19.88
C SER A 247 -3.70 -28.43 -20.17
N ALA A 248 -2.58 -27.88 -20.62
CA ALA A 248 -2.45 -26.46 -21.01
C ALA A 248 -3.40 -26.07 -22.18
N CYS A 249 -3.80 -27.01 -23.02
CA CYS A 249 -4.68 -26.77 -24.16
C CYS A 249 -6.08 -26.31 -23.74
N LEU A 250 -6.60 -26.79 -22.61
CA LEU A 250 -7.92 -26.39 -22.10
C LEU A 250 -7.95 -24.95 -21.58
N LEU A 251 -6.79 -24.39 -21.23
CA LEU A 251 -6.67 -22.98 -20.81
C LEU A 251 -6.83 -22.02 -21.98
N TYR A 252 -6.34 -22.39 -23.16
CA TYR A 252 -6.35 -21.56 -24.37
C TYR A 252 -7.69 -21.56 -25.10
N THR A 253 -8.52 -22.56 -24.88
CA THR A 253 -9.80 -22.73 -25.60
C THR A 253 -11.00 -22.14 -24.85
N SER A 254 -10.82 -21.67 -23.62
CA SER A 254 -11.88 -20.99 -22.88
C SER A 254 -11.88 -19.51 -23.26
N PRO A 255 -12.90 -18.99 -23.95
CA PRO A 255 -12.97 -17.58 -24.29
C PRO A 255 -13.06 -16.75 -23.01
N SER A 256 -12.06 -15.89 -22.80
CA SER A 256 -12.11 -14.88 -21.76
C SER A 256 -13.05 -13.75 -22.21
N PRO A 257 -13.83 -13.14 -21.32
CA PRO A 257 -14.61 -11.94 -21.66
C PRO A 257 -13.75 -10.81 -22.23
N ARG A 258 -12.45 -10.81 -21.96
CA ARG A 258 -11.47 -9.84 -22.52
C ARG A 258 -11.10 -10.14 -23.99
N ASP A 259 -11.32 -11.35 -24.47
CA ASP A 259 -10.99 -11.72 -25.85
C ASP A 259 -12.09 -11.30 -26.82
N THR A 260 -13.30 -11.02 -26.34
CA THR A 260 -14.44 -10.54 -27.14
C THR A 260 -14.39 -9.03 -27.43
N GLU A 261 -13.57 -8.26 -26.71
CA GLU A 261 -13.41 -6.81 -26.94
C GLU A 261 -12.38 -6.46 -28.02
N ARG A 262 -11.70 -7.45 -28.62
CA ARG A 262 -10.65 -7.24 -29.64
C ARG A 262 -11.05 -7.70 -31.05
N SER A 263 -12.28 -8.02 -31.29
CA SER A 263 -12.79 -8.34 -32.65
C SER A 263 -13.69 -7.26 -33.22
#